data_83701eaf7c9774ab5772293c8878541d
#
_entry.id   83701eaf7c9774ab5772293c8878541d
#
_cell.length_a   1.000
_cell.length_b   1.000
_cell.length_c   1.000
_cell.angle_alpha   90.00
_cell.angle_beta   90.00
_cell.angle_gamma   90.00
#
_symmetry.space_group_name_H-M   'P 1'
#
loop_
_entity.id
_entity.type
_entity.pdbx_description
1 polymer ?
#
loop_
_entity_poly.entity_id
_entity_poly.type
_entity_poly.pdbx_seq_one_letter_code
_entity_poly.pdbx_strand_id
1 'polypeptide(L)'
;MEIQTRDFRINDYDAAVELWHRVEGLDVAEGDDRETITRFLQRNPGLSRIAADGTKIVGAVICGHDGRRGYIYHLAIDPVYEGRGLGRRLIEECLAGLKEAGLERANILVAKDNPRGLEFWRRCGWEDLDGAAPLGRDV
;
A
#
# COMPACT_ATOMS: atom_id res chain seq x y z
N MET A 1 -6.02 -20.17 -11.88
CA MET A 1 -6.26 -18.72 -11.82
C MET A 1 -4.93 -17.99 -11.72
N GLU A 2 -4.66 -17.11 -12.65
CA GLU A 2 -3.41 -16.38 -12.67
C GLU A 2 -3.64 -14.92 -12.34
N ILE A 3 -2.99 -14.44 -11.29
CA ILE A 3 -3.08 -13.04 -10.87
C ILE A 3 -1.92 -12.27 -11.47
N GLN A 4 -2.23 -11.20 -12.19
CA GLN A 4 -1.23 -10.30 -12.76
C GLN A 4 -1.04 -9.09 -11.87
N THR A 5 0.19 -8.61 -11.76
CA THR A 5 0.48 -7.35 -11.05
C THR A 5 1.00 -6.32 -12.05
N ARG A 6 0.71 -5.07 -11.78
CA ARG A 6 1.11 -3.96 -12.64
C ARG A 6 1.09 -2.64 -11.88
N ASP A 7 1.52 -1.57 -12.52
CA ASP A 7 1.45 -0.23 -11.96
C ASP A 7 0.02 0.18 -11.64
N PHE A 8 -0.13 0.89 -10.53
CA PHE A 8 -1.38 1.56 -10.18
C PHE A 8 -1.51 2.81 -11.07
N ARG A 9 -2.59 2.91 -11.80
CA ARG A 9 -2.89 4.06 -12.66
C ARG A 9 -4.14 4.76 -12.14
N ILE A 10 -4.30 6.04 -12.46
CA ILE A 10 -5.45 6.80 -11.93
C ILE A 10 -6.79 6.20 -12.36
N ASN A 11 -6.84 5.51 -13.50
CA ASN A 11 -8.05 4.81 -13.91
C ASN A 11 -8.45 3.68 -12.96
N ASP A 12 -7.55 3.24 -12.08
CA ASP A 12 -7.82 2.21 -11.09
C ASP A 12 -8.38 2.79 -9.79
N TYR A 13 -8.46 4.11 -9.68
CA TYR A 13 -8.78 4.79 -8.42
C TYR A 13 -10.11 4.31 -7.81
N ASP A 14 -11.18 4.29 -8.61
CA ASP A 14 -12.50 3.94 -8.09
C ASP A 14 -12.53 2.51 -7.56
N ALA A 15 -11.93 1.56 -8.30
CA ALA A 15 -11.85 0.16 -7.88
C ALA A 15 -10.99 0.01 -6.62
N ALA A 16 -9.90 0.75 -6.52
CA ALA A 16 -9.02 0.73 -5.35
C ALA A 16 -9.73 1.27 -4.10
N VAL A 17 -10.45 2.39 -4.22
CA VAL A 17 -11.21 2.96 -3.11
C VAL A 17 -12.29 1.99 -2.63
N GLU A 18 -13.00 1.37 -3.56
CA GLU A 18 -14.00 0.35 -3.21
C GLU A 18 -13.36 -0.79 -2.43
N LEU A 19 -12.18 -1.25 -2.87
CA LEU A 19 -11.44 -2.30 -2.18
C LEU A 19 -11.00 -1.83 -0.79
N TRP A 20 -10.49 -0.61 -0.66
CA TRP A 20 -10.08 -0.06 0.63
C TRP A 20 -11.25 0.00 1.62
N HIS A 21 -12.46 0.35 1.17
CA HIS A 21 -13.63 0.37 2.03
C HIS A 21 -14.05 -1.01 2.52
N ARG A 22 -13.71 -2.07 1.80
CA ARG A 22 -14.05 -3.44 2.18
C ARG A 22 -13.04 -4.09 3.11
N VAL A 23 -11.87 -3.49 3.28
CA VAL A 23 -10.79 -4.08 4.10
C VAL A 23 -10.86 -3.50 5.52
N GLU A 24 -10.93 -4.39 6.50
CA GLU A 24 -10.94 -4.01 7.91
C GLU A 24 -9.64 -3.32 8.32
N GLY A 25 -9.75 -2.26 9.10
CA GLY A 25 -8.59 -1.54 9.63
C GLY A 25 -7.95 -0.55 8.65
N LEU A 26 -8.58 -0.32 7.49
CA LEU A 26 -8.09 0.63 6.51
C LEU A 26 -9.08 1.79 6.39
N ASP A 27 -8.64 2.98 6.77
CA ASP A 27 -9.47 4.19 6.74
C ASP A 27 -9.08 5.08 5.56
N VAL A 28 -10.09 5.52 4.80
CA VAL A 28 -9.92 6.50 3.72
C VAL A 28 -10.12 7.88 4.34
N ALA A 29 -9.15 8.76 4.17
CA ALA A 29 -9.10 10.05 4.84
C ALA A 29 -8.60 11.15 3.90
N GLU A 30 -8.25 12.32 4.46
CA GLU A 30 -7.64 13.39 3.69
C GLU A 30 -6.35 12.92 3.02
N GLY A 31 -6.14 13.35 1.80
CA GLY A 31 -5.02 12.90 0.97
C GLY A 31 -5.35 11.69 0.10
N ASP A 32 -6.53 11.08 0.29
CA ASP A 32 -6.94 9.89 -0.47
C ASP A 32 -7.94 10.22 -1.58
N ASP A 33 -8.25 11.48 -1.82
CA ASP A 33 -9.12 11.89 -2.92
C ASP A 33 -8.42 11.70 -4.27
N ARG A 34 -9.21 11.64 -5.33
CA ARG A 34 -8.70 11.37 -6.68
C ARG A 34 -7.61 12.34 -7.11
N GLU A 35 -7.78 13.63 -6.86
CA GLU A 35 -6.79 14.64 -7.25
C GLU A 35 -5.46 14.44 -6.52
N THR A 36 -5.51 14.22 -5.22
CA THR A 36 -4.32 14.02 -4.41
C THR A 36 -3.59 12.72 -4.77
N ILE A 37 -4.33 11.64 -4.99
CA ILE A 37 -3.74 10.38 -5.43
C ILE A 37 -3.13 10.53 -6.83
N THR A 38 -3.76 11.30 -7.72
CA THR A 38 -3.19 11.57 -9.04
C THR A 38 -1.81 12.22 -8.91
N ARG A 39 -1.69 13.25 -8.07
CA ARG A 39 -0.40 13.92 -7.82
C ARG A 39 0.61 12.96 -7.20
N PHE A 40 0.16 12.13 -6.27
CA PHE A 40 1.01 11.14 -5.62
C PHE A 40 1.61 10.16 -6.65
N LEU A 41 0.78 9.64 -7.54
CA LEU A 41 1.22 8.70 -8.57
C LEU A 41 2.19 9.36 -9.57
N GLN A 42 1.95 10.62 -9.91
CA GLN A 42 2.86 11.37 -10.79
C GLN A 42 4.21 11.65 -10.13
N ARG A 43 4.20 11.93 -8.83
CA ARG A 43 5.42 12.17 -8.06
C ARG A 43 6.24 10.89 -7.83
N ASN A 44 5.56 9.76 -7.75
CA ASN A 44 6.16 8.45 -7.43
C ASN A 44 5.84 7.42 -8.51
N PRO A 45 6.32 7.62 -9.76
CA PRO A 45 5.94 6.73 -10.85
C PRO A 45 6.43 5.29 -10.65
N GLY A 46 5.58 4.34 -10.97
CA GLY A 46 5.95 2.92 -11.00
C GLY A 46 6.03 2.23 -9.65
N LEU A 47 5.81 2.93 -8.53
CA LEU A 47 5.97 2.35 -7.19
C LEU A 47 4.69 1.72 -6.64
N SER A 48 3.54 2.35 -6.86
CA SER A 48 2.25 1.81 -6.42
C SER A 48 1.82 0.68 -7.34
N ARG A 49 1.19 -0.37 -6.76
CA ARG A 49 0.92 -1.60 -7.51
C ARG A 49 -0.54 -2.02 -7.42
N ILE A 50 -0.97 -2.73 -8.43
CA ILE A 50 -2.30 -3.34 -8.55
C ILE A 50 -2.12 -4.84 -8.79
N ALA A 51 -2.97 -5.65 -8.17
CA ALA A 51 -3.12 -7.06 -8.51
C ALA A 51 -4.49 -7.26 -9.14
N ALA A 52 -4.54 -7.95 -10.26
CA ALA A 52 -5.78 -8.16 -11.00
C ALA A 52 -5.97 -9.61 -11.39
N ASP A 53 -7.21 -10.07 -11.31
CA ASP A 53 -7.68 -11.35 -11.84
C ASP A 53 -8.50 -11.01 -13.08
N GLY A 54 -7.86 -11.13 -14.26
CA GLY A 54 -8.45 -10.62 -15.49
C GLY A 54 -8.63 -9.11 -15.41
N THR A 55 -9.87 -8.64 -15.53
CA THR A 55 -10.20 -7.22 -15.41
C THR A 55 -10.57 -6.79 -13.98
N LYS A 56 -10.72 -7.77 -13.08
CA LYS A 56 -11.11 -7.48 -11.69
C LYS A 56 -9.89 -7.14 -10.86
N ILE A 57 -9.90 -5.98 -10.22
CA ILE A 57 -8.85 -5.58 -9.30
C ILE A 57 -9.11 -6.26 -7.95
N VAL A 58 -8.12 -7.04 -7.51
CA VAL A 58 -8.21 -7.86 -6.27
C VAL A 58 -7.19 -7.46 -5.24
N GLY A 59 -6.29 -6.57 -5.57
CA GLY A 59 -5.31 -6.03 -4.63
C GLY A 59 -4.82 -4.67 -5.08
N ALA A 60 -4.46 -3.83 -4.10
CA ALA A 60 -3.93 -2.50 -4.38
C ALA A 60 -3.01 -2.08 -3.22
N VAL A 61 -1.99 -1.31 -3.55
CA VAL A 61 -1.09 -0.74 -2.55
C VAL A 61 -0.52 0.56 -3.09
N ILE A 62 -0.41 1.55 -2.22
CA ILE A 62 0.21 2.84 -2.54
C ILE A 62 1.61 2.86 -1.96
N CYS A 63 2.58 3.26 -2.78
CA CYS A 63 3.98 3.31 -2.39
C CYS A 63 4.64 4.56 -2.95
N GLY A 64 5.40 5.26 -2.12
CA GLY A 64 6.14 6.45 -2.53
C GLY A 64 7.29 6.73 -1.61
N HIS A 65 8.00 7.83 -1.84
CA HIS A 65 9.13 8.23 -0.99
C HIS A 65 9.30 9.75 -0.98
N ASP A 66 10.01 10.24 0.01
CA ASP A 66 10.35 11.65 0.16
C ASP A 66 11.79 11.99 -0.28
N GLY A 67 12.45 11.08 -0.96
CA GLY A 67 13.86 11.19 -1.34
C GLY A 67 14.82 10.55 -0.34
N ARG A 68 14.35 10.20 0.85
CA ARG A 68 15.18 9.59 1.90
C ARG A 68 14.63 8.27 2.41
N ARG A 69 13.31 8.18 2.58
CA ARG A 69 12.63 6.98 3.08
C ARG A 69 11.40 6.70 2.24
N GLY A 70 11.14 5.42 2.03
CA GLY A 70 9.91 4.99 1.38
C GLY A 70 8.78 4.87 2.38
N TYR A 71 7.55 4.95 1.87
CA TYR A 71 6.33 4.72 2.65
C TYR A 71 5.37 3.85 1.85
N ILE A 72 4.76 2.90 2.53
CA ILE A 72 3.74 2.04 1.93
C ILE A 72 2.43 2.31 2.67
N TYR A 73 1.36 2.52 1.90
CA TYR A 73 0.04 2.86 2.43
C TYR A 73 -1.02 1.99 1.79
N HIS A 74 -2.12 1.80 2.53
CA HIS A 74 -3.36 1.22 1.98
C HIS A 74 -3.17 -0.09 1.23
N LEU A 75 -2.38 -1.00 1.79
CA LEU A 75 -2.32 -2.36 1.26
C LEU A 75 -3.67 -3.03 1.51
N ALA A 76 -4.33 -3.44 0.46
CA ALA A 76 -5.62 -4.11 0.54
C ALA A 76 -5.68 -5.28 -0.42
N ILE A 77 -6.16 -6.41 0.06
CA ILE A 77 -6.42 -7.61 -0.74
C ILE A 77 -7.89 -7.96 -0.57
N ASP A 78 -8.58 -8.22 -1.68
CA ASP A 78 -9.95 -8.68 -1.66
C ASP A 78 -10.02 -9.93 -0.75
N PRO A 79 -10.94 -9.95 0.24
CA PRO A 79 -11.03 -11.06 1.19
C PRO A 79 -11.15 -12.45 0.55
N VAL A 80 -11.79 -12.54 -0.61
CA VAL A 80 -11.91 -13.81 -1.36
C VAL A 80 -10.54 -14.32 -1.83
N TYR A 81 -9.57 -13.42 -1.97
CA TYR A 81 -8.23 -13.73 -2.51
C TYR A 81 -7.16 -13.77 -1.42
N GLU A 82 -7.52 -13.64 -0.15
CA GLU A 82 -6.57 -13.75 0.95
C GLU A 82 -5.98 -15.17 1.07
N GLY A 83 -4.83 -15.27 1.73
CA GLY A 83 -4.17 -16.54 1.96
C GLY A 83 -3.42 -17.10 0.77
N ARG A 84 -3.24 -16.32 -0.28
CA ARG A 84 -2.53 -16.74 -1.51
C ARG A 84 -1.19 -16.04 -1.73
N GLY A 85 -0.74 -15.29 -0.72
CA GLY A 85 0.54 -14.58 -0.79
C GLY A 85 0.52 -13.29 -1.58
N LEU A 86 -0.65 -12.77 -1.96
CA LEU A 86 -0.75 -11.54 -2.77
C LEU A 86 -0.25 -10.31 -2.02
N GLY A 87 -0.59 -10.18 -0.75
CA GLY A 87 -0.14 -9.05 0.07
C GLY A 87 1.37 -9.00 0.13
N ARG A 88 2.00 -10.11 0.44
CA ARG A 88 3.47 -10.23 0.47
C ARG A 88 4.07 -9.91 -0.90
N ARG A 89 3.48 -10.41 -1.96
CA ARG A 89 3.94 -10.16 -3.33
C ARG A 89 3.92 -8.67 -3.66
N LEU A 90 2.84 -7.96 -3.34
CA LEU A 90 2.74 -6.53 -3.59
C LEU A 90 3.75 -5.73 -2.76
N ILE A 91 3.95 -6.10 -1.49
CA ILE A 91 4.96 -5.47 -0.63
C ILE A 91 6.35 -5.65 -1.23
N GLU A 92 6.70 -6.86 -1.65
CA GLU A 92 8.02 -7.14 -2.22
C GLU A 92 8.25 -6.35 -3.51
N GLU A 93 7.23 -6.17 -4.34
CA GLU A 93 7.32 -5.34 -5.54
C GLU A 93 7.55 -3.87 -5.19
N CYS A 94 6.87 -3.36 -4.17
CA CYS A 94 7.11 -2.01 -3.68
C CYS A 94 8.53 -1.83 -3.16
N LEU A 95 9.01 -2.76 -2.35
CA LEU A 95 10.36 -2.71 -1.80
C LEU A 95 11.42 -2.77 -2.90
N ALA A 96 11.21 -3.61 -3.92
CA ALA A 96 12.12 -3.69 -5.06
C ALA A 96 12.16 -2.36 -5.82
N GLY A 97 11.01 -1.72 -6.03
CA GLY A 97 10.96 -0.41 -6.67
C GLY A 97 11.66 0.68 -5.86
N LEU A 98 11.48 0.69 -4.55
CA LEU A 98 12.15 1.62 -3.66
C LEU A 98 13.67 1.42 -3.68
N LYS A 99 14.11 0.17 -3.65
CA LYS A 99 15.53 -0.15 -3.72
C LYS A 99 16.15 0.32 -5.03
N GLU A 100 15.46 0.10 -6.13
CA GLU A 100 15.91 0.57 -7.44
C GLU A 100 15.99 2.09 -7.50
N ALA A 101 15.12 2.79 -6.79
CA ALA A 101 15.14 4.25 -6.67
C ALA A 101 16.21 4.76 -5.70
N GLY A 102 16.97 3.87 -5.05
CA GLY A 102 18.07 4.23 -4.16
C GLY A 102 17.71 4.36 -2.69
N LEU A 103 16.51 3.99 -2.30
CA LEU A 103 16.07 4.08 -0.91
C LEU A 103 16.57 2.86 -0.11
N GLU A 104 16.95 3.09 1.14
CA GLU A 104 17.46 2.04 2.02
C GLU A 104 16.45 1.58 3.06
N ARG A 105 15.37 2.33 3.24
CA ARG A 105 14.39 2.03 4.28
C ARG A 105 12.99 2.49 3.88
N ALA A 106 12.00 1.70 4.28
CA ALA A 106 10.59 2.03 4.15
C ALA A 106 9.91 1.95 5.51
N ASN A 107 8.91 2.80 5.72
CA ASN A 107 8.09 2.81 6.92
C ASN A 107 6.62 2.62 6.57
N ILE A 108 5.84 2.15 7.53
CA ILE A 108 4.39 2.03 7.41
C ILE A 108 3.74 2.53 8.69
N LEU A 109 2.46 2.90 8.59
CA LEU A 109 1.62 3.18 9.75
C LEU A 109 0.49 2.16 9.74
N VAL A 110 0.35 1.42 10.82
CA VAL A 110 -0.70 0.42 10.98
C VAL A 110 -1.59 0.84 12.13
N ALA A 111 -2.91 0.79 11.94
CA ALA A 111 -3.85 1.15 12.99
C ALA A 111 -3.65 0.27 14.23
N LYS A 112 -3.63 0.88 15.41
CA LYS A 112 -3.39 0.16 16.66
C LYS A 112 -4.47 -0.88 16.98
N ASP A 113 -5.68 -0.64 16.50
CA ASP A 113 -6.81 -1.54 16.70
C ASP A 113 -6.93 -2.60 15.62
N ASN A 114 -5.85 -2.79 14.85
CA ASN A 114 -5.77 -3.81 13.81
C ASN A 114 -4.67 -4.84 14.11
N PRO A 115 -4.87 -5.72 15.11
CA PRO A 115 -3.84 -6.70 15.51
C PRO A 115 -3.49 -7.70 14.41
N ARG A 116 -4.43 -8.06 13.54
CA ARG A 116 -4.16 -8.94 12.40
C ARG A 116 -3.21 -8.28 11.41
N GLY A 117 -3.41 -7.00 11.16
CA GLY A 117 -2.53 -6.22 10.29
C GLY A 117 -1.12 -6.13 10.87
N LEU A 118 -0.99 -5.78 12.15
CA LEU A 118 0.30 -5.72 12.83
C LEU A 118 1.04 -7.06 12.75
N GLU A 119 0.35 -8.16 13.03
CA GLU A 119 0.95 -9.49 12.95
C GLU A 119 1.42 -9.82 11.55
N PHE A 120 0.61 -9.50 10.54
CA PHE A 120 0.96 -9.72 9.14
C PHE A 120 2.25 -8.99 8.75
N TRP A 121 2.35 -7.69 9.09
CA TRP A 121 3.52 -6.90 8.76
C TRP A 121 4.78 -7.43 9.48
N ARG A 122 4.65 -7.81 10.76
CA ARG A 122 5.76 -8.39 11.51
C ARG A 122 6.22 -9.71 10.90
N ARG A 123 5.30 -10.55 10.44
CA ARG A 123 5.66 -11.81 9.75
C ARG A 123 6.36 -11.53 8.42
N CYS A 124 6.08 -10.40 7.79
CA CYS A 124 6.77 -9.99 6.57
C CYS A 124 8.14 -9.36 6.82
N GLY A 125 8.59 -9.32 8.07
CA GLY A 125 9.93 -8.83 8.42
C GLY A 125 9.99 -7.37 8.84
N TRP A 126 8.83 -6.75 9.08
CA TRP A 126 8.79 -5.35 9.51
C TRP A 126 8.97 -5.24 11.03
N GLU A 127 9.75 -4.27 11.43
CA GLU A 127 10.15 -4.05 12.83
C GLU A 127 9.34 -2.92 13.46
N ASP A 128 9.00 -3.09 14.74
CA ASP A 128 8.34 -2.02 15.49
C ASP A 128 9.31 -0.85 15.67
N LEU A 129 8.80 0.38 15.52
CA LEU A 129 9.60 1.59 15.73
C LEU A 129 9.32 2.13 17.15
N ASP A 130 9.93 1.49 18.13
CA ASP A 130 9.67 1.81 19.55
C ASP A 130 10.18 3.18 19.99
N GLY A 131 11.14 3.74 19.26
CA GLY A 131 11.74 5.03 19.59
C GLY A 131 10.99 6.24 19.02
N ALA A 132 9.87 6.04 18.33
CA ALA A 132 9.15 7.12 17.67
C ALA A 132 7.64 6.96 17.84
N ALA A 133 6.93 8.07 17.93
CA ALA A 133 5.47 8.09 17.94
C ALA A 133 4.97 8.91 16.74
N PRO A 134 3.91 8.46 16.06
CA PRO A 134 3.34 9.25 14.97
C PRO A 134 2.58 10.45 15.52
N LEU A 135 2.80 11.63 14.92
CA LEU A 135 2.10 12.86 15.25
C LEU A 135 1.66 13.51 13.94
N GLY A 136 0.46 14.08 13.93
CA GLY A 136 -0.09 14.74 12.74
C GLY A 136 -0.69 16.10 13.09
N ARG A 137 -0.73 16.99 12.11
CA ARG A 137 -1.37 18.31 12.22
C ARG A 137 -1.80 18.76 10.83
N ASP A 138 -2.96 19.40 10.76
CA ASP A 138 -3.41 20.04 9.50
C ASP A 138 -2.52 21.23 9.16
N VAL A 139 -2.32 21.44 7.87
CA VAL A 139 -1.52 22.56 7.37
C VAL A 139 -2.36 23.74 6.90
#